data_b7d873763446446fbca3920a19f9e5d0
#
_entry.id   b7d873763446446fbca3920a19f9e5d0
#
_cell.length_a   1.000
_cell.length_b   1.000
_cell.length_c   1.000
_cell.angle_alpha   90.00
_cell.angle_beta   90.00
_cell.angle_gamma   90.00
#
_symmetry.space_group_name_H-M   'P 1'
#
loop_
_entity.id
_entity.type
_entity.pdbx_description
1 polymer ?
#
loop_
_entity_poly.entity_id
_entity_poly.type
_entity_poly.pdbx_seq_one_letter_code
_entity_poly.pdbx_strand_id
1 'polypeptide(L)'
;MAADTGGLTATGGPAATEDRTTVRIDHLVRTLGGRRVLDDLELAIAPGEFVTLLGHSGSGKSTLLRAIARLDHDVTGSGELTAPDDVSVVFQDARLLPWKRLLDNVVLGLSGPDAEARGRTALAEVGLEGRERAWPVELSGGEQQRVSLARSLVREPQLLLADEPFGALDALTRIRMHTLLRQLCERHRPAVLLVTHDVDEAIALADRVAILEEGRIAVDIPVELPPPRRHGTPQYAALRDRLLARLGVEATR
;
A
#
# COMPACT_ATOMS: atom_id res chain seq x y z
N MET A 1 39.72 -32.58 50.67
CA MET A 1 39.28 -33.39 49.53
C MET A 1 38.38 -32.50 48.64
N ALA A 2 38.87 -32.23 47.49
CA ALA A 2 38.34 -31.19 46.59
C ALA A 2 37.06 -31.67 45.90
N ALA A 3 36.08 -30.77 45.81
CA ALA A 3 34.94 -30.90 44.90
C ALA A 3 35.12 -29.88 43.76
N ASP A 4 35.21 -30.41 42.60
CA ASP A 4 35.38 -29.74 41.33
C ASP A 4 34.04 -29.17 40.86
N THR A 5 33.96 -27.84 40.67
CA THR A 5 32.77 -27.17 40.13
C THR A 5 33.04 -26.82 38.66
N GLY A 6 32.56 -27.72 37.78
CA GLY A 6 32.57 -27.46 36.35
C GLY A 6 31.65 -26.32 35.95
N GLY A 7 32.21 -25.20 35.49
CA GLY A 7 31.48 -24.09 34.94
C GLY A 7 30.91 -24.40 33.55
N LEU A 8 29.61 -24.31 33.40
CA LEU A 8 28.91 -24.29 32.12
C LEU A 8 28.94 -22.85 31.56
N THR A 9 29.80 -22.61 30.59
CA THR A 9 29.77 -21.40 29.76
C THR A 9 28.63 -21.53 28.75
N ALA A 10 27.52 -20.86 29.03
CA ALA A 10 26.46 -20.68 28.01
C ALA A 10 26.93 -19.62 27.01
N THR A 11 27.42 -20.06 25.85
CA THR A 11 27.58 -19.22 24.66
C THR A 11 26.21 -18.90 24.09
N GLY A 12 25.60 -17.79 24.54
CA GLY A 12 24.48 -17.18 23.87
C GLY A 12 24.97 -16.54 22.55
N GLY A 13 24.79 -17.26 21.44
CA GLY A 13 24.90 -16.67 20.12
C GLY A 13 23.84 -15.57 19.95
N PRO A 14 24.09 -14.52 19.16
CA PRO A 14 23.08 -13.51 18.90
C PRO A 14 21.89 -14.20 18.23
N ALA A 15 20.71 -14.03 18.85
CA ALA A 15 19.44 -14.44 18.24
C ALA A 15 19.36 -13.77 16.86
N ALA A 16 19.25 -14.57 15.82
CA ALA A 16 18.96 -14.10 14.49
C ALA A 16 17.70 -13.25 14.60
N THR A 17 17.81 -11.98 14.27
CA THR A 17 16.66 -11.09 14.11
C THR A 17 15.86 -11.71 12.97
N GLU A 18 14.77 -12.40 13.29
CA GLU A 18 13.82 -12.87 12.28
C GLU A 18 13.51 -11.69 11.40
N ASP A 19 13.76 -11.83 10.12
CA ASP A 19 13.57 -10.80 9.10
C ASP A 19 12.05 -10.49 9.05
N ARG A 20 11.64 -9.45 9.80
CA ARG A 20 10.24 -9.04 9.91
C ARG A 20 9.86 -8.29 8.63
N THR A 21 9.63 -9.05 7.56
CA THR A 21 9.25 -8.50 6.27
C THR A 21 7.83 -8.97 5.95
N THR A 22 6.94 -8.03 5.62
CA THR A 22 5.57 -8.35 5.20
C THR A 22 5.52 -8.80 3.75
N VAL A 23 6.28 -8.13 2.87
CA VAL A 23 6.42 -8.51 1.46
C VAL A 23 7.90 -8.65 1.17
N ARG A 24 8.29 -9.76 0.56
CA ARG A 24 9.65 -9.99 0.07
C ARG A 24 9.60 -10.46 -1.37
N ILE A 25 10.35 -9.81 -2.21
CA ILE A 25 10.45 -10.08 -3.64
C ILE A 25 11.93 -10.17 -3.98
N ASP A 26 12.34 -11.31 -4.50
CA ASP A 26 13.72 -11.61 -4.87
C ASP A 26 13.76 -12.03 -6.35
N HIS A 27 14.47 -11.27 -7.17
CA HIS A 27 14.72 -11.53 -8.61
C HIS A 27 13.44 -11.82 -9.41
N LEU A 28 12.37 -11.08 -9.16
CA LEU A 28 11.08 -11.31 -9.79
C LEU A 28 11.10 -10.95 -11.27
N VAL A 29 10.75 -11.90 -12.11
CA VAL A 29 10.51 -11.71 -13.54
C VAL A 29 9.06 -12.02 -13.85
N ARG A 30 8.41 -11.16 -14.65
CA ARG A 30 7.06 -11.39 -15.15
C ARG A 30 6.98 -11.03 -16.63
N THR A 31 6.44 -11.96 -17.42
CA THR A 31 6.31 -11.83 -18.88
C THR A 31 4.85 -11.93 -19.26
N LEU A 32 4.34 -10.92 -19.95
CA LEU A 32 2.98 -10.84 -20.45
C LEU A 32 3.00 -10.73 -21.99
N GLY A 33 2.32 -11.64 -22.68
CA GLY A 33 2.27 -11.64 -24.15
C GLY A 33 3.65 -11.70 -24.82
N GLY A 34 4.63 -12.40 -24.21
CA GLY A 34 6.00 -12.50 -24.72
C GLY A 34 6.91 -11.30 -24.40
N ARG A 35 6.36 -10.23 -23.82
CA ARG A 35 7.13 -9.06 -23.38
C ARG A 35 7.44 -9.16 -21.89
N ARG A 36 8.71 -9.01 -21.52
CA ARG A 36 9.12 -8.91 -20.12
C ARG A 36 8.66 -7.57 -19.57
N VAL A 37 7.82 -7.60 -18.51
CA VAL A 37 7.21 -6.43 -17.85
C VAL A 37 7.88 -6.13 -16.53
N LEU A 38 8.21 -7.19 -15.76
CA LEU A 38 9.10 -7.10 -14.60
C LEU A 38 10.36 -7.89 -14.92
N ASP A 39 11.51 -7.32 -14.60
CA ASP A 39 12.81 -7.85 -14.96
C ASP A 39 13.79 -7.74 -13.80
N ASP A 40 14.01 -8.86 -13.09
CA ASP A 40 14.95 -8.93 -11.99
C ASP A 40 14.62 -7.92 -10.87
N LEU A 41 13.34 -7.87 -10.47
CA LEU A 41 12.83 -6.90 -9.51
C LEU A 41 13.05 -7.41 -8.09
N GLU A 42 13.62 -6.56 -7.25
CA GLU A 42 13.79 -6.77 -5.81
C GLU A 42 13.02 -5.70 -5.04
N LEU A 43 12.25 -6.10 -4.03
CA LEU A 43 11.51 -5.19 -3.15
C LEU A 43 11.21 -5.89 -1.82
N ALA A 44 11.44 -5.21 -0.71
CA ALA A 44 10.98 -5.64 0.61
C ALA A 44 10.11 -4.56 1.25
N ILE A 45 9.05 -4.96 1.96
CA ILE A 45 8.17 -4.04 2.72
C ILE A 45 8.04 -4.57 4.13
N ALA A 46 8.41 -3.74 5.10
CA ALA A 46 8.32 -4.09 6.52
C ALA A 46 6.87 -4.02 7.05
N PRO A 47 6.54 -4.68 8.18
CA PRO A 47 5.24 -4.55 8.82
C PRO A 47 4.94 -3.09 9.19
N GLY A 48 3.76 -2.61 8.80
CA GLY A 48 3.34 -1.23 9.06
C GLY A 48 4.05 -0.15 8.24
N GLU A 49 4.96 -0.52 7.34
CA GLU A 49 5.65 0.41 6.45
C GLU A 49 4.72 0.86 5.31
N PHE A 50 4.73 2.16 5.02
CA PHE A 50 4.03 2.74 3.89
C PHE A 50 5.00 3.01 2.74
N VAL A 51 4.99 2.15 1.72
CA VAL A 51 5.81 2.29 0.51
C VAL A 51 4.96 2.81 -0.63
N THR A 52 5.45 3.83 -1.33
CA THR A 52 4.83 4.29 -2.58
C THR A 52 5.70 3.92 -3.78
N LEU A 53 5.07 3.32 -4.78
CA LEU A 53 5.69 2.96 -6.05
C LEU A 53 5.33 3.97 -7.12
N LEU A 54 6.29 4.78 -7.52
CA LEU A 54 6.21 5.71 -8.64
C LEU A 54 6.70 5.05 -9.93
N GLY A 55 6.34 5.62 -11.07
CA GLY A 55 6.84 5.21 -12.38
C GLY A 55 5.91 5.62 -13.51
N HIS A 56 6.42 5.65 -14.74
CA HIS A 56 5.63 5.99 -15.92
C HIS A 56 4.52 5.00 -16.20
N SER A 57 3.53 5.39 -17.00
CA SER A 57 2.53 4.47 -17.52
C SER A 57 3.21 3.33 -18.28
N GLY A 58 2.79 2.09 -18.00
CA GLY A 58 3.37 0.90 -18.64
C GLY A 58 4.71 0.42 -18.05
N SER A 59 5.23 1.01 -16.97
CA SER A 59 6.49 0.55 -16.32
C SER A 59 6.36 -0.79 -15.58
N GLY A 60 5.14 -1.32 -15.38
CA GLY A 60 4.92 -2.60 -14.70
C GLY A 60 4.28 -2.49 -13.30
N LYS A 61 3.93 -1.30 -12.81
CA LYS A 61 3.38 -1.08 -11.46
C LYS A 61 2.16 -1.96 -11.15
N SER A 62 1.14 -1.92 -12.01
CA SER A 62 -0.07 -2.74 -11.81
C SER A 62 0.21 -4.23 -12.00
N THR A 63 1.23 -4.62 -12.78
CA THR A 63 1.67 -6.02 -12.88
C THR A 63 2.29 -6.48 -11.57
N LEU A 64 3.15 -5.67 -10.96
CA LEU A 64 3.73 -5.95 -9.65
C LEU A 64 2.65 -6.07 -8.57
N LEU A 65 1.71 -5.10 -8.53
CA LEU A 65 0.61 -5.13 -7.58
C LEU A 65 -0.24 -6.39 -7.72
N ARG A 66 -0.57 -6.80 -8.97
CA ARG A 66 -1.31 -8.04 -9.24
C ARG A 66 -0.52 -9.28 -8.84
N ALA A 67 0.80 -9.31 -9.06
CA ALA A 67 1.65 -10.42 -8.62
C ALA A 67 1.60 -10.59 -7.10
N ILE A 68 1.76 -9.49 -6.34
CA ILE A 68 1.67 -9.50 -4.87
C ILE A 68 0.26 -9.93 -4.40
N ALA A 69 -0.78 -9.47 -5.09
CA ALA A 69 -2.18 -9.84 -4.80
C ALA A 69 -2.55 -11.26 -5.25
N ARG A 70 -1.64 -12.01 -5.89
CA ARG A 70 -1.88 -13.33 -6.51
C ARG A 70 -3.01 -13.30 -7.56
N LEU A 71 -3.06 -12.22 -8.34
CA LEU A 71 -4.06 -11.98 -9.40
C LEU A 71 -3.43 -12.02 -10.81
N ASP A 72 -2.24 -12.58 -10.95
CA ASP A 72 -1.45 -12.64 -12.18
C ASP A 72 -1.47 -14.02 -12.85
N HIS A 73 -2.64 -14.69 -12.87
CA HIS A 73 -2.81 -16.07 -13.32
C HIS A 73 -2.35 -16.34 -14.76
N ASP A 74 -2.38 -15.34 -15.65
CA ASP A 74 -2.03 -15.46 -17.07
C ASP A 74 -0.59 -14.99 -17.36
N VAL A 75 0.25 -14.83 -16.33
CA VAL A 75 1.59 -14.27 -16.45
C VAL A 75 2.62 -15.36 -16.17
N THR A 76 3.59 -15.52 -17.07
CA THR A 76 4.73 -16.42 -16.87
C THR A 76 5.91 -15.67 -16.26
N GLY A 77 6.77 -16.36 -15.52
CA GLY A 77 7.94 -15.73 -14.94
C GLY A 77 8.72 -16.63 -14.00
N SER A 78 9.66 -16.03 -13.29
CA SER A 78 10.55 -16.66 -12.30
C SER A 78 10.76 -15.71 -11.12
N GLY A 79 11.62 -16.11 -10.18
CA GLY A 79 11.90 -15.38 -8.95
C GLY A 79 10.97 -15.75 -7.80
N GLU A 80 11.29 -15.25 -6.63
CA GLU A 80 10.56 -15.55 -5.41
C GLU A 80 9.70 -14.35 -4.98
N LEU A 81 8.49 -14.62 -4.55
CA LEU A 81 7.57 -13.62 -4.00
C LEU A 81 6.88 -14.20 -2.77
N THR A 82 7.14 -13.61 -1.63
CA THR A 82 6.46 -13.90 -0.38
C THR A 82 5.60 -12.70 0.01
N ALA A 83 4.32 -12.94 0.27
CA ALA A 83 3.35 -11.97 0.75
C ALA A 83 2.38 -12.65 1.71
N PRO A 84 1.76 -11.93 2.66
CA PRO A 84 0.78 -12.49 3.57
C PRO A 84 -0.45 -13.00 2.82
N ASP A 85 -1.27 -13.82 3.48
CA ASP A 85 -2.55 -14.26 2.92
C ASP A 85 -3.64 -13.19 3.08
N ASP A 86 -3.56 -12.39 4.16
CA ASP A 86 -4.51 -11.30 4.44
C ASP A 86 -4.11 -10.03 3.69
N VAL A 87 -4.44 -10.01 2.40
CA VAL A 87 -4.21 -8.87 1.50
C VAL A 87 -5.54 -8.24 1.13
N SER A 88 -5.60 -6.92 1.22
CA SER A 88 -6.70 -6.12 0.67
C SER A 88 -6.23 -5.23 -0.46
N VAL A 89 -7.09 -5.03 -1.47
CA VAL A 89 -6.78 -4.21 -2.65
C VAL A 89 -7.79 -3.08 -2.78
N VAL A 90 -7.28 -1.84 -2.90
CA VAL A 90 -8.05 -0.66 -3.28
C VAL A 90 -7.69 -0.29 -4.72
N PHE A 91 -8.70 -0.18 -5.58
CA PHE A 91 -8.51 0.19 -6.97
C PHE A 91 -8.87 1.65 -7.22
N GLN A 92 -8.48 2.17 -8.36
CA GLN A 92 -8.85 3.52 -8.82
C GLN A 92 -10.37 3.70 -8.84
N ASP A 93 -11.10 2.73 -9.38
CA ASP A 93 -12.55 2.66 -9.24
C ASP A 93 -12.91 1.96 -7.93
N ALA A 94 -13.85 2.49 -7.18
CA ALA A 94 -14.26 1.95 -5.88
C ALA A 94 -14.81 0.51 -5.93
N ARG A 95 -15.23 0.04 -7.12
CA ARG A 95 -15.74 -1.30 -7.39
C ARG A 95 -16.77 -1.76 -6.35
N LEU A 96 -17.67 -0.85 -5.96
CA LEU A 96 -18.79 -1.18 -5.11
C LEU A 96 -19.81 -1.98 -5.89
N LEU A 97 -20.45 -2.96 -5.23
CA LEU A 97 -21.55 -3.71 -5.81
C LEU A 97 -22.78 -2.81 -5.83
N PRO A 98 -23.28 -2.38 -7.02
CA PRO A 98 -24.35 -1.38 -7.09
C PRO A 98 -25.70 -1.92 -6.58
N TRP A 99 -25.87 -3.24 -6.53
CA TRP A 99 -27.05 -3.92 -6.00
C TRP A 99 -26.97 -4.26 -4.51
N LYS A 100 -25.93 -3.79 -3.81
CA LYS A 100 -25.76 -3.94 -2.35
C LYS A 100 -25.72 -2.58 -1.67
N ARG A 101 -26.28 -2.51 -0.46
CA ARG A 101 -26.18 -1.33 0.39
C ARG A 101 -24.75 -1.13 0.86
N LEU A 102 -24.43 0.07 1.43
CA LEU A 102 -23.07 0.39 1.83
C LEU A 102 -22.54 -0.57 2.90
N LEU A 103 -23.35 -0.87 3.92
CA LEU A 103 -22.94 -1.84 4.95
C LEU A 103 -22.64 -3.21 4.33
N ASP A 104 -23.51 -3.71 3.44
CA ASP A 104 -23.32 -4.98 2.76
C ASP A 104 -22.08 -5.00 1.85
N ASN A 105 -21.71 -3.84 1.29
CA ASN A 105 -20.47 -3.69 0.54
C ASN A 105 -19.25 -3.78 1.46
N VAL A 106 -19.30 -3.11 2.61
CA VAL A 106 -18.19 -3.07 3.57
C VAL A 106 -17.94 -4.45 4.16
N VAL A 107 -18.99 -5.15 4.60
CA VAL A 107 -18.86 -6.47 5.24
C VAL A 107 -18.77 -7.63 4.24
N LEU A 108 -18.63 -7.34 2.96
CA LEU A 108 -18.57 -8.37 1.92
C LEU A 108 -17.42 -9.35 2.18
N GLY A 109 -17.77 -10.64 2.36
CA GLY A 109 -16.82 -11.70 2.68
C GLY A 109 -16.27 -11.68 4.11
N LEU A 110 -16.79 -10.80 4.97
CA LEU A 110 -16.59 -10.89 6.42
C LEU A 110 -17.61 -11.86 7.01
N SER A 111 -17.20 -12.70 7.92
CA SER A 111 -18.04 -13.67 8.61
C SER A 111 -17.97 -13.46 10.13
N GLY A 112 -18.99 -13.98 10.84
CA GLY A 112 -19.06 -13.88 12.29
C GLY A 112 -20.20 -12.97 12.77
N PRO A 113 -20.60 -13.10 14.05
CA PRO A 113 -21.73 -12.37 14.62
C PRO A 113 -21.51 -10.86 14.76
N ASP A 114 -20.25 -10.43 14.76
CA ASP A 114 -19.80 -9.03 14.91
C ASP A 114 -19.60 -8.33 13.55
N ALA A 115 -19.77 -9.02 12.42
CA ALA A 115 -19.49 -8.48 11.08
C ALA A 115 -20.20 -7.14 10.82
N GLU A 116 -21.49 -7.05 11.14
CA GLU A 116 -22.24 -5.79 10.97
C GLU A 116 -21.73 -4.67 11.89
N ALA A 117 -21.40 -4.99 13.14
CA ALA A 117 -20.88 -4.00 14.08
C ALA A 117 -19.53 -3.45 13.60
N ARG A 118 -18.62 -4.31 13.15
CA ARG A 118 -17.35 -3.91 12.52
C ARG A 118 -17.57 -3.07 11.27
N GLY A 119 -18.52 -3.45 10.42
CA GLY A 119 -18.89 -2.69 9.23
C GLY A 119 -19.40 -1.28 9.55
N ARG A 120 -20.23 -1.10 10.59
CA ARG A 120 -20.69 0.22 11.06
C ARG A 120 -19.53 1.06 11.59
N THR A 121 -18.65 0.47 12.37
CA THR A 121 -17.44 1.13 12.87
C THR A 121 -16.56 1.58 11.69
N ALA A 122 -16.32 0.73 10.71
CA ALA A 122 -15.53 1.07 9.53
C ALA A 122 -16.17 2.21 8.69
N LEU A 123 -17.51 2.24 8.56
CA LEU A 123 -18.21 3.35 7.92
C LEU A 123 -18.08 4.66 8.72
N ALA A 124 -18.16 4.60 10.04
CA ALA A 124 -17.94 5.76 10.91
C ALA A 124 -16.51 6.30 10.78
N GLU A 125 -15.50 5.44 10.74
CA GLU A 125 -14.08 5.81 10.56
C GLU A 125 -13.82 6.59 9.26
N VAL A 126 -14.58 6.29 8.20
CA VAL A 126 -14.49 7.03 6.94
C VAL A 126 -15.49 8.19 6.83
N GLY A 127 -16.16 8.56 7.94
CA GLY A 127 -17.11 9.67 7.99
C GLY A 127 -18.41 9.43 7.23
N LEU A 128 -18.89 8.18 7.23
CA LEU A 128 -20.15 7.76 6.60
C LEU A 128 -21.10 7.08 7.61
N GLU A 129 -21.00 7.46 8.89
CA GLU A 129 -21.94 7.05 9.94
C GLU A 129 -23.38 7.46 9.55
N GLY A 130 -24.34 6.56 9.79
CA GLY A 130 -25.75 6.76 9.44
C GLY A 130 -26.09 6.52 7.97
N ARG A 131 -25.09 6.20 7.11
CA ARG A 131 -25.29 5.92 5.67
C ARG A 131 -25.31 4.42 5.33
N GLU A 132 -25.44 3.53 6.31
CA GLU A 132 -25.35 2.08 6.16
C GLU A 132 -26.33 1.53 5.13
N ARG A 133 -27.52 2.15 5.04
CA ARG A 133 -28.62 1.75 4.14
C ARG A 133 -28.61 2.46 2.79
N ALA A 134 -27.70 3.41 2.56
CA ALA A 134 -27.58 4.10 1.27
C ALA A 134 -27.10 3.14 0.17
N TRP A 135 -27.40 3.50 -1.08
CA TRP A 135 -26.92 2.79 -2.26
C TRP A 135 -25.65 3.46 -2.82
N PRO A 136 -24.74 2.73 -3.48
CA PRO A 136 -23.55 3.33 -4.10
C PRO A 136 -23.87 4.48 -5.07
N VAL A 137 -24.97 4.42 -5.81
CA VAL A 137 -25.40 5.46 -6.76
C VAL A 137 -25.75 6.79 -6.09
N GLU A 138 -26.05 6.79 -4.81
CA GLU A 138 -26.38 7.99 -4.01
C GLU A 138 -25.13 8.71 -3.52
N LEU A 139 -23.92 8.18 -3.78
CA LEU A 139 -22.65 8.69 -3.30
C LEU A 139 -21.88 9.41 -4.39
N SER A 140 -21.19 10.49 -4.00
CA SER A 140 -20.13 11.08 -4.81
C SER A 140 -18.95 10.11 -4.99
N GLY A 141 -18.11 10.31 -6.00
CA GLY A 141 -16.93 9.47 -6.23
C GLY A 141 -16.00 9.37 -5.02
N GLY A 142 -15.79 10.49 -4.31
CA GLY A 142 -15.00 10.50 -3.07
C GLY A 142 -15.65 9.72 -1.92
N GLU A 143 -16.98 9.75 -1.80
CA GLU A 143 -17.69 8.92 -0.82
C GLU A 143 -17.61 7.43 -1.18
N GLN A 144 -17.76 7.08 -2.47
CA GLN A 144 -17.57 5.70 -2.94
C GLN A 144 -16.17 5.19 -2.62
N GLN A 145 -15.15 6.03 -2.82
CA GLN A 145 -13.76 5.66 -2.50
C GLN A 145 -13.56 5.47 -0.99
N ARG A 146 -14.21 6.28 -0.14
CA ARG A 146 -14.21 6.09 1.32
C ARG A 146 -14.84 4.75 1.73
N VAL A 147 -15.93 4.33 1.09
CA VAL A 147 -16.54 3.01 1.32
C VAL A 147 -15.58 1.89 0.88
N SER A 148 -14.87 2.06 -0.24
CA SER A 148 -13.86 1.11 -0.70
C SER A 148 -12.72 0.94 0.30
N LEU A 149 -12.23 2.04 0.91
CA LEU A 149 -11.26 2.00 2.00
C LEU A 149 -11.81 1.28 3.22
N ALA A 150 -13.02 1.61 3.67
CA ALA A 150 -13.68 0.93 4.79
C ALA A 150 -13.78 -0.58 4.56
N ARG A 151 -14.22 -1.00 3.35
CA ARG A 151 -14.29 -2.42 2.95
C ARG A 151 -12.92 -3.10 2.98
N SER A 152 -11.87 -2.40 2.61
CA SER A 152 -10.52 -2.95 2.58
C SER A 152 -9.93 -3.13 3.97
N LEU A 153 -10.23 -2.23 4.91
CA LEU A 153 -9.64 -2.21 6.25
C LEU A 153 -10.47 -2.94 7.30
N VAL A 154 -11.80 -3.13 7.10
CA VAL A 154 -12.67 -3.86 8.04
C VAL A 154 -12.18 -5.29 8.32
N ARG A 155 -11.39 -5.86 7.42
CA ARG A 155 -10.79 -7.21 7.52
C ARG A 155 -9.48 -7.21 8.30
N GLU A 156 -8.96 -6.03 8.67
CA GLU A 156 -7.68 -5.86 9.36
C GLU A 156 -6.52 -6.53 8.60
N PRO A 157 -6.33 -6.20 7.30
CA PRO A 157 -5.34 -6.88 6.48
C PRO A 157 -3.93 -6.60 6.97
N GLN A 158 -3.03 -7.56 6.79
CA GLN A 158 -1.60 -7.38 7.02
C GLN A 158 -0.96 -6.51 5.93
N LEU A 159 -1.52 -6.54 4.70
CA LEU A 159 -1.05 -5.77 3.56
C LEU A 159 -2.21 -5.09 2.84
N LEU A 160 -2.10 -3.77 2.65
CA LEU A 160 -2.99 -2.97 1.83
C LEU A 160 -2.28 -2.59 0.52
N LEU A 161 -2.82 -3.05 -0.59
CA LEU A 161 -2.39 -2.66 -1.92
C LEU A 161 -3.34 -1.60 -2.46
N ALA A 162 -2.82 -0.51 -3.04
CA ALA A 162 -3.62 0.56 -3.60
C ALA A 162 -3.12 0.94 -5.00
N ASP A 163 -3.97 0.76 -6.02
CA ASP A 163 -3.66 1.04 -7.43
C ASP A 163 -4.31 2.35 -7.85
N GLU A 164 -3.56 3.44 -7.85
CA GLU A 164 -3.98 4.80 -8.19
C GLU A 164 -5.32 5.23 -7.54
N PRO A 165 -5.52 5.02 -6.22
CA PRO A 165 -6.84 5.07 -5.58
C PRO A 165 -7.48 6.47 -5.60
N PHE A 166 -6.71 7.51 -5.89
CA PHE A 166 -7.18 8.90 -5.86
C PHE A 166 -7.09 9.60 -7.21
N GLY A 167 -6.71 8.89 -8.28
CA GLY A 167 -6.49 9.46 -9.61
C GLY A 167 -7.73 10.13 -10.22
N ALA A 168 -8.93 9.64 -9.91
CA ALA A 168 -10.21 10.17 -10.42
C ALA A 168 -10.81 11.31 -9.55
N LEU A 169 -10.17 11.68 -8.43
CA LEU A 169 -10.70 12.67 -7.50
C LEU A 169 -10.23 14.10 -7.81
N ASP A 170 -11.08 15.09 -7.53
CA ASP A 170 -10.66 16.49 -7.54
C ASP A 170 -9.61 16.78 -6.46
N ALA A 171 -8.87 17.89 -6.60
CA ALA A 171 -7.74 18.23 -5.75
C ALA A 171 -8.10 18.34 -4.24
N LEU A 172 -9.26 18.94 -3.90
CA LEU A 172 -9.65 19.10 -2.48
C LEU A 172 -10.07 17.78 -1.86
N THR A 173 -10.83 16.98 -2.60
CA THR A 173 -11.23 15.63 -2.17
C THR A 173 -9.99 14.74 -2.01
N ARG A 174 -9.02 14.82 -2.93
CA ARG A 174 -7.75 14.07 -2.85
C ARG A 174 -6.99 14.39 -1.57
N ILE A 175 -6.81 15.66 -1.22
CA ILE A 175 -6.12 16.06 0.03
C ILE A 175 -6.82 15.47 1.26
N ARG A 176 -8.16 15.52 1.30
CA ARG A 176 -8.94 14.92 2.41
C ARG A 176 -8.75 13.40 2.46
N MET A 177 -8.69 12.74 1.31
CA MET A 177 -8.47 11.29 1.21
C MET A 177 -7.07 10.88 1.65
N HIS A 178 -6.03 11.68 1.35
CA HIS A 178 -4.68 11.45 1.86
C HIS A 178 -4.63 11.50 3.39
N THR A 179 -5.25 12.52 3.98
CA THR A 179 -5.35 12.65 5.44
C THR A 179 -6.08 11.46 6.05
N LEU A 180 -7.21 11.08 5.46
CA LEU A 180 -8.01 9.93 5.93
C LEU A 180 -7.23 8.62 5.85
N LEU A 181 -6.61 8.33 4.68
CA LEU A 181 -5.83 7.11 4.51
C LEU A 181 -4.70 7.03 5.54
N ARG A 182 -3.99 8.14 5.76
CA ARG A 182 -2.91 8.17 6.76
C ARG A 182 -3.42 7.87 8.17
N GLN A 183 -4.53 8.50 8.59
CA GLN A 183 -5.17 8.23 9.89
C GLN A 183 -5.59 6.76 10.05
N LEU A 184 -6.16 6.17 9.00
CA LEU A 184 -6.55 4.77 8.99
C LEU A 184 -5.33 3.84 9.08
N CYS A 185 -4.26 4.13 8.33
CA CYS A 185 -3.01 3.35 8.40
C CYS A 185 -2.31 3.48 9.76
N GLU A 186 -2.34 4.65 10.39
CA GLU A 186 -1.82 4.83 11.76
C GLU A 186 -2.61 4.01 12.81
N ARG A 187 -3.92 3.86 12.60
CA ARG A 187 -4.80 3.08 13.49
C ARG A 187 -4.67 1.58 13.29
N HIS A 188 -4.79 1.11 12.03
CA HIS A 188 -4.86 -0.32 11.69
C HIS A 188 -3.48 -0.94 11.44
N ARG A 189 -2.46 -0.12 11.15
CA ARG A 189 -1.05 -0.50 10.91
C ARG A 189 -0.82 -1.61 9.88
N PRO A 190 -1.53 -1.65 8.75
CA PRO A 190 -1.15 -2.55 7.68
C PRO A 190 0.20 -2.11 7.09
N ALA A 191 0.96 -3.04 6.51
CA ALA A 191 1.93 -2.66 5.50
C ALA A 191 1.18 -2.13 4.27
N VAL A 192 1.71 -1.10 3.59
CA VAL A 192 1.03 -0.48 2.45
C VAL A 192 1.95 -0.41 1.25
N LEU A 193 1.44 -0.83 0.08
CA LEU A 193 2.04 -0.51 -1.20
C LEU A 193 1.04 0.33 -2.02
N LEU A 194 1.33 1.62 -2.15
CA LEU A 194 0.58 2.56 -2.96
C LEU A 194 1.25 2.73 -4.32
N VAL A 195 0.52 2.43 -5.38
CA VAL A 195 0.94 2.73 -6.75
C VAL A 195 0.33 4.07 -7.16
N THR A 196 1.15 4.99 -7.62
CA THR A 196 0.72 6.29 -8.13
C THR A 196 1.71 6.85 -9.16
N HIS A 197 1.29 7.86 -9.89
CA HIS A 197 2.15 8.69 -10.75
C HIS A 197 2.34 10.11 -10.17
N ASP A 198 1.71 10.41 -9.03
CA ASP A 198 1.76 11.72 -8.37
C ASP A 198 2.87 11.76 -7.32
N VAL A 199 3.91 12.56 -7.57
CA VAL A 199 5.06 12.72 -6.67
C VAL A 199 4.66 13.38 -5.35
N ASP A 200 3.73 14.32 -5.40
CA ASP A 200 3.27 15.02 -4.19
C ASP A 200 2.47 14.07 -3.28
N GLU A 201 1.68 13.16 -3.87
CA GLU A 201 1.02 12.09 -3.14
C GLU A 201 2.03 11.14 -2.48
N ALA A 202 3.06 10.71 -3.23
CA ALA A 202 4.11 9.84 -2.72
C ALA A 202 4.82 10.47 -1.51
N ILE A 203 5.22 11.73 -1.61
CA ILE A 203 5.89 12.43 -0.49
C ILE A 203 4.94 12.61 0.70
N ALA A 204 3.67 12.92 0.46
CA ALA A 204 2.70 13.17 1.54
C ALA A 204 2.43 11.93 2.39
N LEU A 205 2.40 10.75 1.78
CA LEU A 205 1.91 9.51 2.40
C LEU A 205 3.04 8.55 2.82
N ALA A 206 4.07 8.37 1.99
CA ALA A 206 5.00 7.26 2.13
C ALA A 206 6.07 7.46 3.21
N ASP A 207 6.47 6.39 3.85
CA ASP A 207 7.70 6.34 4.63
C ASP A 207 8.91 6.12 3.71
N ARG A 208 8.69 5.48 2.56
CA ARG A 208 9.69 5.22 1.52
C ARG A 208 9.07 5.28 0.13
N VAL A 209 9.82 5.84 -0.83
CA VAL A 209 9.41 5.96 -2.23
C VAL A 209 10.34 5.12 -3.09
N ALA A 210 9.76 4.18 -3.83
CA ALA A 210 10.43 3.42 -4.87
C ALA A 210 10.01 3.91 -6.26
N ILE A 211 10.93 3.93 -7.23
CA ILE A 211 10.63 4.24 -8.63
C ILE A 211 10.86 3.00 -9.47
N LEU A 212 9.82 2.59 -10.20
CA LEU A 212 9.85 1.47 -11.13
C LEU A 212 10.13 1.97 -12.55
N GLU A 213 11.26 1.56 -13.10
CA GLU A 213 11.67 1.84 -14.48
C GLU A 213 12.06 0.53 -15.17
N GLU A 214 11.59 0.33 -16.39
CA GLU A 214 11.92 -0.84 -17.22
C GLU A 214 11.79 -2.19 -16.49
N GLY A 215 10.80 -2.29 -15.60
CA GLY A 215 10.54 -3.51 -14.83
C GLY A 215 11.42 -3.73 -13.60
N ARG A 216 12.27 -2.76 -13.22
CA ARG A 216 13.19 -2.83 -12.08
C ARG A 216 12.96 -1.67 -11.12
N ILE A 217 13.33 -1.84 -9.86
CA ILE A 217 13.39 -0.74 -8.90
C ILE A 217 14.70 0.06 -9.18
N ALA A 218 14.54 1.20 -9.85
CA ALA A 218 15.66 2.07 -10.19
C ALA A 218 16.07 3.00 -9.05
N VAL A 219 15.11 3.35 -8.19
CA VAL A 219 15.31 4.23 -7.03
C VAL A 219 14.51 3.67 -5.86
N ASP A 220 15.11 3.72 -4.68
CA ASP A 220 14.47 3.37 -3.42
C ASP A 220 15.03 4.28 -2.32
N ILE A 221 14.21 5.22 -1.82
CA ILE A 221 14.66 6.25 -0.89
C ILE A 221 13.67 6.47 0.25
N PRO A 222 14.15 6.64 1.50
CA PRO A 222 13.31 7.00 2.61
C PRO A 222 12.82 8.45 2.50
N VAL A 223 11.62 8.71 3.02
CA VAL A 223 11.04 10.05 3.14
C VAL A 223 11.32 10.57 4.56
N GLU A 224 12.48 11.19 4.74
CA GLU A 224 12.95 11.72 6.03
C GLU A 224 12.30 13.07 6.40
N LEU A 225 11.01 13.24 6.08
CA LEU A 225 10.25 14.45 6.38
C LEU A 225 9.27 14.17 7.53
N PRO A 226 9.36 14.90 8.66
CA PRO A 226 8.40 14.73 9.74
C PRO A 226 7.00 15.19 9.32
N PRO A 227 5.93 14.51 9.73
CA PRO A 227 4.58 14.97 9.53
C PRO A 227 4.27 16.20 10.40
N PRO A 228 3.37 17.13 9.97
CA PRO A 228 2.72 17.15 8.66
C PRO A 228 3.68 17.65 7.57
N ARG A 229 3.76 16.92 6.47
CA ARG A 229 4.65 17.22 5.33
C ARG A 229 4.05 18.36 4.49
N ARG A 230 4.57 19.57 4.67
CA ARG A 230 4.04 20.78 4.02
C ARG A 230 4.77 21.08 2.72
N HIS A 231 4.02 21.25 1.63
CA HIS A 231 4.54 21.57 0.29
C HIS A 231 5.45 22.80 0.21
N GLY A 232 5.34 23.75 1.13
CA GLY A 232 6.09 25.00 1.13
C GLY A 232 7.47 24.94 1.82
N THR A 233 7.92 23.78 2.31
CA THR A 233 9.23 23.69 2.97
C THR A 233 10.36 23.41 1.98
N PRO A 234 11.57 23.97 2.18
CA PRO A 234 12.72 23.70 1.31
C PRO A 234 13.05 22.20 1.19
N GLN A 235 12.92 21.46 2.29
CA GLN A 235 13.17 20.02 2.30
C GLN A 235 12.17 19.25 1.45
N TYR A 236 10.88 19.64 1.47
CA TYR A 236 9.85 19.06 0.61
C TYR A 236 10.17 19.34 -0.86
N ALA A 237 10.48 20.59 -1.21
CA ALA A 237 10.82 20.99 -2.56
C ALA A 237 12.05 20.21 -3.09
N ALA A 238 13.11 20.09 -2.28
CA ALA A 238 14.32 19.37 -2.66
C ALA A 238 14.04 17.86 -2.93
N LEU A 239 13.21 17.22 -2.09
CA LEU A 239 12.83 15.81 -2.30
C LEU A 239 11.97 15.67 -3.56
N ARG A 240 11.00 16.57 -3.76
CA ARG A 240 10.15 16.61 -4.95
C ARG A 240 10.96 16.75 -6.23
N ASP A 241 11.88 17.72 -6.28
CA ASP A 241 12.74 17.95 -7.45
C ASP A 241 13.64 16.75 -7.73
N ARG A 242 14.18 16.10 -6.68
CA ARG A 242 14.95 14.85 -6.80
C ARG A 242 14.12 13.72 -7.42
N LEU A 243 12.88 13.53 -7.00
CA LEU A 243 11.99 12.49 -7.54
C LEU A 243 11.58 12.80 -8.98
N LEU A 244 11.24 14.08 -9.29
CA LEU A 244 10.90 14.50 -10.64
C LEU A 244 12.07 14.31 -11.61
N ALA A 245 13.28 14.69 -11.21
CA ALA A 245 14.48 14.49 -12.02
C ALA A 245 14.72 13.00 -12.33
N ARG A 246 14.45 12.12 -11.36
CA ARG A 246 14.54 10.66 -11.57
C ARG A 246 13.45 10.12 -12.48
N LEU A 247 12.29 10.74 -12.52
CA LEU A 247 11.22 10.42 -13.47
C LEU A 247 11.42 11.08 -14.85
N GLY A 248 12.57 11.70 -15.12
CA GLY A 248 12.85 12.35 -16.41
C GLY A 248 12.04 13.63 -16.65
N VAL A 249 11.42 14.19 -15.60
CA VAL A 249 10.73 15.48 -15.68
C VAL A 249 11.73 16.56 -15.27
N GLU A 250 12.30 17.28 -16.26
CA GLU A 250 13.13 18.45 -15.96
C GLU A 250 12.28 19.53 -15.28
N ALA A 251 12.72 20.01 -14.12
CA ALA A 251 12.11 21.17 -13.48
C ALA A 251 12.28 22.37 -14.44
N THR A 252 11.19 22.77 -15.09
CA THR A 252 11.18 24.02 -15.87
C THR A 252 11.48 25.17 -14.89
N ARG A 253 12.65 25.79 -15.06
CA ARG A 253 13.10 26.96 -14.29
C ARG A 253 12.26 28.18 -14.59
#